data_11a975a55a6960f09e30f93b22b6d5ac
#
_entry.id   11a975a55a6960f09e30f93b22b6d5ac
#
_cell.length_a   1.000
_cell.length_b   1.000
_cell.length_c   1.000
_cell.angle_alpha   90.00
_cell.angle_beta   90.00
_cell.angle_gamma   90.00
#
_symmetry.space_group_name_H-M   'P 1'
#
loop_
_entity.id
_entity.type
_entity.pdbx_description
1 polymer ?
#
loop_
_entity_poly.entity_id
_entity_poly.type
_entity_poly.pdbx_seq_one_letter_code
_entity_poly.pdbx_strand_id
1 'polypeptide(L)'
;DEKDAFIIETTPRNDSICYWIKDSLVYQMDTLEVQLDYLYTDTLNQLVPKTDTIYLANKLTREQREKLQKKANEEKEKERKKREKKGDTIRVEPTKFLTMNVDAPSAFDIYRNIYLSFEEPIASIDTAAIHMEVKVDSLWQPAPFFFMADSLMPRQYQILADWQPEQEYQLTIDSL
;
A
#
# COMPACT_ATOMS: atom_id res chain seq x y z
N ASP A 1 -9.07 -17.75 10.94
CA ASP A 1 -9.87 -17.62 9.70
C ASP A 1 -8.94 -17.23 8.56
N GLU A 2 -8.89 -18.05 7.51
CA GLU A 2 -8.03 -17.81 6.32
C GLU A 2 -8.30 -16.46 5.65
N LYS A 3 -9.49 -15.91 5.79
CA LYS A 3 -9.91 -14.62 5.23
C LYS A 3 -9.16 -13.41 5.82
N ASP A 4 -8.63 -13.53 7.03
CA ASP A 4 -7.88 -12.46 7.68
C ASP A 4 -6.37 -12.48 7.39
N ALA A 5 -5.88 -13.57 6.76
CA ALA A 5 -4.45 -13.73 6.48
C ALA A 5 -3.97 -12.93 5.27
N PHE A 6 -4.90 -12.53 4.38
CA PHE A 6 -4.59 -11.86 3.12
C PHE A 6 -5.42 -10.61 2.90
N ILE A 7 -4.81 -9.64 2.22
CA ILE A 7 -5.52 -8.55 1.57
C ILE A 7 -5.57 -8.89 0.09
N ILE A 8 -6.75 -8.86 -0.51
CA ILE A 8 -6.95 -9.21 -1.92
C ILE A 8 -7.06 -7.93 -2.73
N GLU A 9 -6.26 -7.84 -3.79
CA GLU A 9 -6.30 -6.78 -4.77
C GLU A 9 -6.66 -7.37 -6.13
N THR A 10 -7.67 -6.82 -6.78
CA THR A 10 -8.13 -7.26 -8.09
C THR A 10 -8.03 -6.12 -9.10
N THR A 11 -7.70 -6.45 -10.34
CA THR A 11 -7.80 -5.46 -11.43
C THR A 11 -9.26 -5.19 -11.77
N PRO A 12 -9.59 -4.02 -12.34
CA PRO A 12 -10.96 -3.69 -12.77
C PRO A 12 -11.55 -4.69 -13.77
N ARG A 13 -10.71 -5.44 -14.49
CA ARG A 13 -11.11 -6.48 -15.45
C ARG A 13 -11.22 -7.86 -14.84
N ASN A 14 -10.83 -8.03 -13.55
CA ASN A 14 -10.73 -9.32 -12.87
C ASN A 14 -9.86 -10.37 -13.61
N ASP A 15 -8.87 -9.90 -14.37
CA ASP A 15 -7.94 -10.75 -15.11
C ASP A 15 -6.65 -11.04 -14.30
N SER A 16 -6.48 -10.38 -13.17
CA SER A 16 -5.33 -10.53 -12.29
C SER A 16 -5.76 -10.34 -10.83
N ILE A 17 -5.27 -11.20 -9.96
CA ILE A 17 -5.52 -11.15 -8.53
C ILE A 17 -4.17 -11.16 -7.80
N CYS A 18 -3.97 -10.20 -6.90
CA CYS A 18 -2.81 -10.15 -6.02
C CYS A 18 -3.24 -10.42 -4.58
N TYR A 19 -2.55 -11.33 -3.91
CA TYR A 19 -2.75 -11.65 -2.50
C TYR A 19 -1.60 -11.08 -1.69
N TRP A 20 -1.89 -10.07 -0.88
CA TRP A 20 -0.94 -9.48 0.05
C TRP A 20 -1.01 -10.23 1.37
N ILE A 21 0.10 -10.80 1.81
CA ILE A 21 0.17 -11.57 3.05
C ILE A 21 0.18 -10.60 4.23
N LYS A 22 -0.88 -10.64 5.05
CA LYS A 22 -1.03 -9.84 6.27
C LYS A 22 -0.56 -10.61 7.51
N ASP A 23 -0.74 -11.93 7.52
CA ASP A 23 -0.39 -12.78 8.66
C ASP A 23 1.10 -13.13 8.66
N SER A 24 1.76 -12.83 9.78
CA SER A 24 3.18 -13.14 9.98
C SER A 24 3.50 -14.63 9.98
N LEU A 25 2.57 -15.49 10.37
CA LEU A 25 2.75 -16.95 10.35
C LEU A 25 2.78 -17.46 8.91
N VAL A 26 1.87 -16.97 8.07
CA VAL A 26 1.83 -17.30 6.64
C VAL A 26 3.09 -16.79 5.94
N TYR A 27 3.53 -15.57 6.26
CA TYR A 27 4.77 -15.01 5.73
C TYR A 27 6.03 -15.84 6.05
N GLN A 28 6.04 -16.54 7.19
CA GLN A 28 7.16 -17.39 7.61
C GLN A 28 7.18 -18.77 6.95
N MET A 29 6.10 -19.19 6.29
CA MET A 29 6.04 -20.47 5.60
C MET A 29 7.00 -20.52 4.43
N ASP A 30 7.65 -21.66 4.22
CA ASP A 30 8.52 -21.89 3.06
C ASP A 30 7.71 -22.21 1.80
N THR A 31 6.55 -22.83 1.96
CA THR A 31 5.63 -23.19 0.88
C THR A 31 4.19 -22.90 1.33
N LEU A 32 3.44 -22.26 0.47
CA LEU A 32 2.00 -22.01 0.63
C LEU A 32 1.24 -22.85 -0.39
N GLU A 33 0.30 -23.65 0.08
CA GLU A 33 -0.63 -24.39 -0.77
C GLU A 33 -1.88 -23.54 -0.96
N VAL A 34 -2.22 -23.27 -2.22
CA VAL A 34 -3.41 -22.51 -2.60
C VAL A 34 -4.30 -23.39 -3.47
N GLN A 35 -5.53 -23.62 -3.03
CA GLN A 35 -6.55 -24.29 -3.82
C GLN A 35 -7.38 -23.25 -4.55
N LEU A 36 -7.48 -23.42 -5.86
CA LEU A 36 -8.21 -22.51 -6.74
C LEU A 36 -9.42 -23.24 -7.33
N ASP A 37 -10.61 -22.81 -6.95
CA ASP A 37 -11.86 -23.31 -7.50
C ASP A 37 -12.36 -22.33 -8.57
N TYR A 38 -12.55 -22.81 -9.79
CA TYR A 38 -13.00 -21.99 -10.90
C TYR A 38 -13.87 -22.78 -11.89
N LEU A 39 -14.59 -22.05 -12.72
CA LEU A 39 -15.35 -22.62 -13.82
C LEU A 39 -14.50 -22.63 -15.09
N TYR A 40 -14.36 -23.79 -15.67
CA TYR A 40 -13.60 -24.02 -16.88
C TYR A 40 -14.54 -24.49 -18.00
N THR A 41 -14.29 -24.05 -19.23
CA THR A 41 -15.08 -24.48 -20.38
C THR A 41 -14.55 -25.81 -20.91
N ASP A 42 -15.39 -26.84 -20.93
CA ASP A 42 -15.05 -28.16 -21.43
C ASP A 42 -15.07 -28.23 -22.98
N THR A 43 -14.79 -29.41 -23.53
CA THR A 43 -14.79 -29.65 -24.98
C THR A 43 -16.17 -29.52 -25.65
N LEU A 44 -17.24 -29.50 -24.86
CA LEU A 44 -18.63 -29.33 -25.29
C LEU A 44 -19.13 -27.89 -25.10
N ASN A 45 -18.24 -26.95 -24.81
CA ASN A 45 -18.56 -25.55 -24.47
C ASN A 45 -19.46 -25.39 -23.24
N GLN A 46 -19.40 -26.33 -22.28
CA GLN A 46 -20.10 -26.22 -21.01
C GLN A 46 -19.16 -25.77 -19.91
N LEU A 47 -19.64 -24.91 -19.00
CA LEU A 47 -18.90 -24.50 -17.82
C LEU A 47 -18.98 -25.59 -16.76
N VAL A 48 -17.84 -26.19 -16.44
CA VAL A 48 -17.71 -27.21 -15.40
C VAL A 48 -16.80 -26.75 -14.28
N PRO A 49 -17.10 -27.08 -13.01
CA PRO A 49 -16.24 -26.73 -11.89
C PRO A 49 -14.92 -27.50 -11.98
N LYS A 50 -13.83 -26.81 -11.71
CA LYS A 50 -12.49 -27.38 -11.63
C LYS A 50 -11.75 -26.80 -10.43
N THR A 51 -11.03 -27.67 -9.72
CA THR A 51 -10.14 -27.30 -8.63
C THR A 51 -8.71 -27.60 -9.02
N ASP A 52 -7.86 -26.60 -8.98
CA ASP A 52 -6.40 -26.76 -9.14
C ASP A 52 -5.70 -26.40 -7.84
N THR A 53 -4.65 -27.15 -7.50
CA THR A 53 -3.79 -26.86 -6.35
C THR A 53 -2.47 -26.28 -6.83
N ILE A 54 -2.12 -25.10 -6.33
CA ILE A 54 -0.90 -24.38 -6.67
C ILE A 54 0.00 -24.33 -5.42
N TYR A 55 1.25 -24.73 -5.58
CA TYR A 55 2.26 -24.63 -4.53
C TYR A 55 3.15 -23.42 -4.80
N LEU A 56 3.06 -22.41 -3.93
CA LEU A 56 3.88 -21.20 -3.98
C LEU A 56 5.04 -21.34 -3.01
N ALA A 57 6.26 -21.46 -3.53
CA ALA A 57 7.46 -21.50 -2.70
C ALA A 57 7.99 -20.09 -2.45
N ASN A 58 8.43 -19.84 -1.22
CA ASN A 58 9.09 -18.58 -0.92
C ASN A 58 10.42 -18.50 -1.70
N LYS A 59 10.68 -17.35 -2.31
CA LYS A 59 11.90 -17.11 -3.10
C LYS A 59 13.18 -17.28 -2.30
N LEU A 60 13.12 -17.05 -0.99
CA LEU A 60 14.24 -17.23 -0.06
C LEU A 60 13.89 -18.33 0.92
N THR A 61 14.81 -19.28 1.13
CA THR A 61 14.67 -20.29 2.19
C THR A 61 14.70 -19.62 3.57
N ARG A 62 14.14 -20.29 4.58
CA ARG A 62 14.15 -19.80 5.98
C ARG A 62 15.55 -19.43 6.45
N GLU A 63 16.54 -20.27 6.16
CA GLU A 63 17.94 -19.99 6.51
C GLU A 63 18.50 -18.74 5.84
N GLN A 64 18.14 -18.51 4.58
CA GLN A 64 18.56 -17.31 3.85
C GLN A 64 17.90 -16.06 4.42
N ARG A 65 16.62 -16.13 4.78
CA ARG A 65 15.89 -15.03 5.44
C ARG A 65 16.51 -14.69 6.79
N GLU A 66 16.80 -15.69 7.62
CA GLU A 66 17.47 -15.51 8.92
C GLU A 66 18.88 -14.91 8.77
N LYS A 67 19.66 -15.35 7.79
CA LYS A 67 20.98 -14.79 7.50
C LYS A 67 20.90 -13.33 7.05
N LEU A 68 19.94 -12.98 6.19
CA LEU A 68 19.74 -11.60 5.74
C LEU A 68 19.31 -10.71 6.91
N GLN A 69 18.40 -11.19 7.75
CA GLN A 69 17.94 -10.45 8.93
C GLN A 69 19.06 -10.23 9.96
N LYS A 70 19.90 -11.26 10.20
CA LYS A 70 21.09 -11.12 11.06
C LYS A 70 22.07 -10.09 10.50
N LYS A 71 22.39 -10.15 9.21
CA LYS A 71 23.25 -9.15 8.57
C LYS A 71 22.70 -7.74 8.67
N ALA A 72 21.40 -7.56 8.39
CA ALA A 72 20.75 -6.25 8.50
C ALA A 72 20.78 -5.71 9.95
N ASN A 73 20.58 -6.57 10.94
CA ASN A 73 20.67 -6.19 12.35
C ASN A 73 22.13 -5.86 12.76
N GLU A 74 23.12 -6.62 12.29
CA GLU A 74 24.53 -6.32 12.53
C GLU A 74 24.97 -5.00 11.90
N GLU A 75 24.50 -4.70 10.68
CA GLU A 75 24.77 -3.42 10.02
C GLU A 75 24.15 -2.25 10.78
N LYS A 76 22.89 -2.38 11.19
CA LYS A 76 22.21 -1.38 12.04
C LYS A 76 22.98 -1.15 13.35
N GLU A 77 23.46 -2.22 13.97
CA GLU A 77 24.22 -2.12 15.23
C GLU A 77 25.60 -1.48 15.02
N LYS A 78 26.28 -1.78 13.91
CA LYS A 78 27.55 -1.13 13.54
C LYS A 78 27.35 0.37 13.24
N GLU A 79 26.29 0.73 12.55
CA GLU A 79 25.94 2.14 12.32
C GLU A 79 25.61 2.85 13.61
N ARG A 80 24.83 2.22 14.51
CA ARG A 80 24.52 2.77 15.83
C ARG A 80 25.80 3.06 16.61
N LYS A 81 26.72 2.09 16.71
CA LYS A 81 28.01 2.24 17.40
C LYS A 81 28.90 3.32 16.77
N LYS A 82 28.86 3.49 15.45
CA LYS A 82 29.59 4.56 14.75
C LYS A 82 29.02 5.95 15.07
N ARG A 83 27.69 6.07 15.20
CA ARG A 83 27.02 7.32 15.53
C ARG A 83 27.24 7.69 17.01
N GLU A 84 27.13 6.72 17.91
CA GLU A 84 27.44 6.91 19.33
C GLU A 84 28.87 7.43 19.55
N LYS A 85 29.85 6.91 18.81
CA LYS A 85 31.24 7.40 18.87
C LYS A 85 31.45 8.82 18.33
N LYS A 86 30.53 9.32 17.48
CA LYS A 86 30.57 10.69 16.93
C LYS A 86 29.84 11.70 17.82
N GLY A 87 29.30 11.30 18.98
CA GLY A 87 28.61 12.19 19.91
C GLY A 87 27.18 12.55 19.49
N ASP A 88 26.63 11.83 18.52
CA ASP A 88 25.26 12.06 18.04
C ASP A 88 24.28 11.29 18.93
N THR A 89 23.73 11.99 19.93
CA THR A 89 22.83 11.41 20.95
C THR A 89 21.37 11.32 20.49
N ILE A 90 21.07 11.73 19.26
CA ILE A 90 19.70 11.66 18.74
C ILE A 90 19.43 10.24 18.26
N ARG A 91 18.62 9.50 19.01
CA ARG A 91 18.08 8.19 18.65
C ARG A 91 17.05 8.32 17.52
N VAL A 92 17.46 8.72 16.34
CA VAL A 92 16.58 8.62 15.16
C VAL A 92 16.96 7.33 14.46
N GLU A 93 16.17 6.27 14.63
CA GLU A 93 16.20 5.16 13.69
C GLU A 93 15.89 5.74 12.31
N PRO A 94 16.61 5.32 11.24
CA PRO A 94 16.26 5.79 9.91
C PRO A 94 14.84 5.31 9.60
N THR A 95 13.90 6.22 9.65
CA THR A 95 12.51 5.94 9.33
C THR A 95 12.47 5.60 7.84
N LYS A 96 12.07 4.38 7.52
CA LYS A 96 11.81 3.99 6.14
C LYS A 96 10.48 4.62 5.75
N PHE A 97 10.54 5.68 4.96
CA PHE A 97 9.34 6.30 4.42
C PHE A 97 8.70 5.40 3.37
N LEU A 98 7.38 5.33 3.39
CA LEU A 98 6.62 4.69 2.33
C LEU A 98 6.67 5.56 1.08
N THR A 99 6.86 4.91 -0.07
CA THR A 99 6.77 5.59 -1.35
C THR A 99 5.30 5.83 -1.67
N MET A 100 4.94 7.08 -1.83
CA MET A 100 3.60 7.53 -2.20
C MET A 100 3.64 8.24 -3.54
N ASN A 101 2.76 7.87 -4.44
CA ASN A 101 2.50 8.57 -5.69
C ASN A 101 1.18 9.33 -5.58
N VAL A 102 1.20 10.60 -5.96
CA VAL A 102 0.02 11.46 -5.97
C VAL A 102 -0.32 11.81 -7.41
N ASP A 103 -1.51 11.43 -7.85
CA ASP A 103 -2.04 11.85 -9.16
C ASP A 103 -2.85 13.14 -8.97
N ALA A 104 -2.15 14.25 -8.87
CA ALA A 104 -2.68 15.59 -8.74
C ALA A 104 -1.95 16.53 -9.72
N PRO A 105 -2.35 16.57 -11.01
CA PRO A 105 -1.75 17.51 -11.95
C PRO A 105 -2.05 18.97 -11.55
N SER A 106 -1.19 19.89 -11.96
CA SER A 106 -1.31 21.32 -11.63
C SER A 106 -2.59 21.99 -12.14
N ALA A 107 -3.22 21.39 -13.13
CA ALA A 107 -4.55 21.74 -13.61
C ALA A 107 -5.30 20.49 -13.96
N PHE A 108 -6.52 20.32 -13.46
CA PHE A 108 -7.34 19.15 -13.71
C PHE A 108 -8.84 19.50 -13.80
N ASP A 109 -9.61 18.60 -14.37
CA ASP A 109 -11.05 18.74 -14.51
C ASP A 109 -11.74 18.65 -13.14
N ILE A 110 -12.72 19.52 -12.89
CA ILE A 110 -13.52 19.54 -11.64
C ILE A 110 -14.26 18.23 -11.35
N TYR A 111 -14.44 17.38 -12.35
CA TYR A 111 -15.05 16.05 -12.18
C TYR A 111 -14.04 14.97 -11.80
N ARG A 112 -12.76 15.30 -11.73
CA ARG A 112 -11.70 14.37 -11.40
C ARG A 112 -11.41 14.40 -9.89
N ASN A 113 -11.08 13.23 -9.34
CA ASN A 113 -10.58 13.11 -7.98
C ASN A 113 -9.05 13.05 -7.96
N ILE A 114 -8.46 13.36 -6.81
CA ILE A 114 -7.03 13.13 -6.57
C ILE A 114 -6.87 11.70 -6.07
N TYR A 115 -5.89 10.98 -6.64
CA TYR A 115 -5.58 9.62 -6.23
C TYR A 115 -4.21 9.57 -5.57
N LEU A 116 -4.16 8.87 -4.44
CA LEU A 116 -2.94 8.51 -3.74
C LEU A 116 -2.71 7.02 -3.93
N SER A 117 -1.51 6.62 -4.32
CA SER A 117 -1.16 5.21 -4.47
C SER A 117 0.14 4.88 -3.77
N PHE A 118 0.19 3.72 -3.13
CA PHE A 118 1.33 3.23 -2.37
C PHE A 118 1.88 1.94 -2.99
N GLU A 119 3.13 1.62 -2.71
CA GLU A 119 3.75 0.37 -3.19
C GLU A 119 3.15 -0.86 -2.50
N GLU A 120 2.73 -0.73 -1.24
CA GLU A 120 2.18 -1.80 -0.41
C GLU A 120 0.87 -1.33 0.24
N PRO A 121 -0.07 -2.23 0.59
CA PRO A 121 -1.24 -1.86 1.39
C PRO A 121 -0.82 -1.29 2.76
N ILE A 122 -1.48 -0.25 3.20
CA ILE A 122 -1.18 0.44 4.45
C ILE A 122 -2.06 -0.14 5.57
N ALA A 123 -1.44 -0.41 6.72
CA ALA A 123 -2.14 -0.96 7.88
C ALA A 123 -3.02 0.08 8.59
N SER A 124 -2.58 1.33 8.63
CA SER A 124 -3.33 2.45 9.20
C SER A 124 -2.90 3.76 8.56
N ILE A 125 -3.82 4.70 8.44
CA ILE A 125 -3.58 6.05 7.95
C ILE A 125 -4.14 7.03 8.98
N ASP A 126 -3.35 8.04 9.33
CA ASP A 126 -3.84 9.18 10.10
C ASP A 126 -4.39 10.25 9.13
N THR A 127 -5.70 10.25 8.97
CA THR A 127 -6.37 11.24 8.10
C THR A 127 -6.26 12.67 8.62
N ALA A 128 -5.93 12.87 9.90
CA ALA A 128 -5.69 14.19 10.46
C ALA A 128 -4.39 14.84 9.94
N ALA A 129 -3.49 14.04 9.36
CA ALA A 129 -2.27 14.53 8.71
C ALA A 129 -2.50 15.05 7.28
N ILE A 130 -3.73 14.93 6.75
CA ILE A 130 -4.09 15.38 5.41
C ILE A 130 -4.83 16.72 5.55
N HIS A 131 -4.28 17.77 4.95
CA HIS A 131 -4.86 19.11 4.97
C HIS A 131 -5.14 19.58 3.56
N MET A 132 -6.34 20.08 3.34
CA MET A 132 -6.71 20.69 2.08
C MET A 132 -7.17 22.12 2.32
N GLU A 133 -6.67 23.02 1.49
CA GLU A 133 -6.96 24.45 1.54
C GLU A 133 -7.37 24.95 0.15
N VAL A 134 -8.22 25.95 0.12
CA VAL A 134 -8.64 26.67 -1.08
C VAL A 134 -8.23 28.13 -0.94
N LYS A 135 -7.81 28.74 -2.03
CA LYS A 135 -7.40 30.14 -2.05
C LYS A 135 -8.59 31.05 -2.31
N VAL A 136 -8.94 31.86 -1.32
CA VAL A 136 -10.01 32.87 -1.40
C VAL A 136 -9.41 34.23 -1.12
N ASP A 137 -9.58 35.17 -2.05
CA ASP A 137 -9.05 36.53 -1.91
C ASP A 137 -7.57 36.61 -1.48
N SER A 138 -6.73 35.76 -2.06
CA SER A 138 -5.29 35.63 -1.76
C SER A 138 -4.93 35.01 -0.41
N LEU A 139 -5.90 34.51 0.35
CA LEU A 139 -5.70 33.81 1.62
C LEU A 139 -6.06 32.32 1.47
N TRP A 140 -5.25 31.47 2.08
CA TRP A 140 -5.55 30.05 2.15
C TRP A 140 -6.54 29.77 3.29
N GLN A 141 -7.61 29.06 2.99
CA GLN A 141 -8.65 28.69 3.93
C GLN A 141 -8.90 27.18 3.87
N PRO A 142 -9.16 26.51 5.00
CA PRO A 142 -9.47 25.10 5.02
C PRO A 142 -10.64 24.76 4.09
N ALA A 143 -10.47 23.73 3.26
CA ALA A 143 -11.48 23.21 2.37
C ALA A 143 -11.93 21.81 2.81
N PRO A 144 -13.25 21.52 2.83
CA PRO A 144 -13.74 20.21 3.17
C PRO A 144 -13.42 19.20 2.08
N PHE A 145 -13.06 17.99 2.49
CA PHE A 145 -12.81 16.87 1.60
C PHE A 145 -13.22 15.55 2.23
N PHE A 146 -13.36 14.52 1.42
CA PHE A 146 -13.51 13.13 1.86
C PHE A 146 -12.29 12.33 1.44
N PHE A 147 -11.79 11.52 2.36
CA PHE A 147 -10.72 10.58 2.10
C PHE A 147 -11.29 9.16 2.12
N MET A 148 -11.14 8.42 1.03
CA MET A 148 -11.73 7.11 0.86
C MET A 148 -10.71 6.11 0.33
N ALA A 149 -10.70 4.90 0.90
CA ALA A 149 -9.98 3.78 0.32
C ALA A 149 -10.71 3.22 -0.90
N ASP A 150 -9.98 2.82 -1.91
CA ASP A 150 -10.55 2.07 -3.04
C ASP A 150 -10.88 0.64 -2.60
N SER A 151 -12.07 0.16 -2.92
CA SER A 151 -12.54 -1.16 -2.50
C SER A 151 -11.90 -2.32 -3.24
N LEU A 152 -11.40 -2.10 -4.45
CA LEU A 152 -10.76 -3.12 -5.29
C LEU A 152 -9.24 -3.03 -5.24
N MET A 153 -8.71 -1.83 -5.00
CA MET A 153 -7.28 -1.55 -4.98
C MET A 153 -6.85 -1.06 -3.59
N PRO A 154 -6.53 -1.95 -2.65
CA PRO A 154 -6.24 -1.61 -1.24
C PRO A 154 -5.00 -0.73 -1.05
N ARG A 155 -4.25 -0.47 -2.11
CA ARG A 155 -3.12 0.46 -2.16
C ARG A 155 -3.50 1.84 -2.68
N GLN A 156 -4.75 2.04 -3.09
CA GLN A 156 -5.23 3.31 -3.65
C GLN A 156 -6.24 3.96 -2.73
N TYR A 157 -6.12 5.26 -2.65
CA TYR A 157 -7.01 6.13 -1.89
C TYR A 157 -7.42 7.30 -2.77
N GLN A 158 -8.61 7.84 -2.50
CA GLN A 158 -9.17 8.95 -3.25
C GLN A 158 -9.44 10.11 -2.31
N ILE A 159 -9.11 11.30 -2.77
CA ILE A 159 -9.53 12.55 -2.15
C ILE A 159 -10.63 13.16 -3.04
N LEU A 160 -11.80 13.27 -2.48
CA LEU A 160 -12.98 13.85 -3.13
C LEU A 160 -13.27 15.20 -2.49
N ALA A 161 -13.45 16.21 -3.30
CA ALA A 161 -13.87 17.53 -2.83
C ALA A 161 -14.85 18.15 -3.83
N ASP A 162 -15.53 19.18 -3.41
CA ASP A 162 -16.38 20.01 -4.28
C ASP A 162 -15.50 21.05 -5.00
N TRP A 163 -14.80 20.56 -6.04
CA TRP A 163 -13.87 21.37 -6.84
C TRP A 163 -14.62 22.49 -7.57
N GLN A 164 -14.22 23.72 -7.35
CA GLN A 164 -14.78 24.86 -8.05
C GLN A 164 -13.91 25.29 -9.23
N PRO A 165 -14.52 25.70 -10.35
CA PRO A 165 -13.76 26.21 -11.50
C PRO A 165 -12.91 27.41 -11.13
N GLU A 166 -11.73 27.53 -11.75
CA GLU A 166 -10.81 28.66 -11.60
C GLU A 166 -10.32 28.91 -10.16
N GLN A 167 -10.47 27.93 -9.26
CA GLN A 167 -9.96 27.98 -7.89
C GLN A 167 -8.61 27.30 -7.78
N GLU A 168 -7.76 27.81 -6.90
CA GLU A 168 -6.50 27.18 -6.53
C GLU A 168 -6.69 26.40 -5.23
N TYR A 169 -6.22 25.16 -5.23
CA TYR A 169 -6.24 24.26 -4.06
C TYR A 169 -4.82 23.87 -3.67
N GLN A 170 -4.57 23.72 -2.39
CA GLN A 170 -3.33 23.21 -1.84
C GLN A 170 -3.64 21.97 -1.00
N LEU A 171 -2.98 20.86 -1.33
CA LEU A 171 -3.02 19.62 -0.57
C LEU A 171 -1.68 19.44 0.14
N THR A 172 -1.71 19.36 1.45
CA THR A 172 -0.54 19.08 2.29
C THR A 172 -0.75 17.78 3.02
N ILE A 173 0.22 16.90 2.94
CA ILE A 173 0.23 15.63 3.63
C ILE A 173 1.49 15.62 4.50
N ASP A 174 1.30 15.63 5.83
CA ASP A 174 2.43 15.63 6.76
C ASP A 174 3.02 14.22 6.90
N SER A 175 2.83 13.53 8.00
CA SER A 175 3.24 12.13 8.19
C SER A 175 1.99 11.27 8.35
N LEU A 176 1.79 10.35 7.44
CA LEU A 176 0.66 9.41 7.45
C LEU A 176 0.89 8.26 8.42
#